data_27c0cbd5189d17b4951a9ab087f9383e
#
_entry.id   27c0cbd5189d17b4951a9ab087f9383e
#
_cell.length_a   1.000
_cell.length_b   1.000
_cell.length_c   1.000
_cell.angle_alpha   90.00
_cell.angle_beta   90.00
_cell.angle_gamma   90.00
#
_symmetry.space_group_name_H-M   'P 1'
#
loop_
_entity.id
_entity.type
_entity.pdbx_description
1 polymer ?
#
loop_
_entity_poly.entity_id
_entity_poly.type
_entity_poly.pdbx_seq_one_letter_code
_entity_poly.pdbx_strand_id
1 'polypeptide(L)'
;ILGIRDPDTWYESVNNTIFRVIPNFPKWIRLIFPRSDKVFNMIQKTIWQGEFSGQFEDKELAIQVYNDRIETIKKIFPPERLLIHSSKDGWEPLCEFLDAGIPETPYPWLNDSSKIKRAIIVMKIMQWLPMTILVLSIIAILVK
;
A
#
# COMPACT_ATOMS: atom_id res chain seq x y z
N ILE A 1 13.54 -7.97 12.39
CA ILE A 1 13.51 -8.43 11.01
C ILE A 1 13.16 -7.24 10.12
N LEU A 2 13.95 -7.00 9.08
CA LEU A 2 13.71 -6.01 8.05
C LEU A 2 13.30 -6.71 6.75
N GLY A 3 12.01 -6.59 6.38
CA GLY A 3 11.54 -7.09 5.09
C GLY A 3 12.01 -6.18 3.96
N ILE A 4 12.69 -6.76 2.98
CA ILE A 4 13.14 -6.04 1.78
C ILE A 4 12.55 -6.63 0.51
N ARG A 5 12.59 -5.84 -0.54
CA ARG A 5 12.24 -6.24 -1.90
C ARG A 5 13.19 -5.54 -2.88
N ASP A 6 13.29 -6.07 -4.08
CA ASP A 6 13.93 -5.35 -5.19
C ASP A 6 13.31 -3.95 -5.33
N PRO A 7 14.11 -2.85 -5.35
CA PRO A 7 13.61 -1.48 -5.29
C PRO A 7 12.64 -1.11 -6.42
N ASP A 8 12.92 -1.55 -7.65
CA ASP A 8 12.03 -1.30 -8.80
C ASP A 8 10.69 -2.00 -8.62
N THR A 9 10.73 -3.28 -8.26
CA THR A 9 9.53 -4.09 -7.99
C THR A 9 8.74 -3.54 -6.80
N TRP A 10 9.43 -3.03 -5.78
CA TRP A 10 8.81 -2.37 -4.63
C TRP A 10 8.07 -1.11 -5.08
N TYR A 11 8.75 -0.21 -5.82
CA TYR A 11 8.15 1.03 -6.29
C TYR A 11 6.91 0.78 -7.15
N GLU A 12 7.01 -0.10 -8.14
CA GLU A 12 5.88 -0.46 -8.99
C GLU A 12 4.70 -1.05 -8.21
N SER A 13 4.99 -1.90 -7.23
CA SER A 13 3.95 -2.47 -6.38
C SER A 13 3.23 -1.39 -5.57
N VAL A 14 3.96 -0.48 -4.92
CA VAL A 14 3.39 0.60 -4.10
C VAL A 14 2.66 1.62 -4.97
N ASN A 15 3.28 2.04 -6.07
CA ASN A 15 2.68 3.01 -6.99
C ASN A 15 1.37 2.50 -7.61
N ASN A 16 1.31 1.23 -8.01
CA ASN A 16 0.12 0.65 -8.64
C ASN A 16 -0.95 0.17 -7.64
N THR A 17 -0.70 0.26 -6.34
CA THR A 17 -1.63 -0.20 -5.30
C THR A 17 -1.88 0.86 -4.24
N ILE A 18 -1.09 0.87 -3.17
CA ILE A 18 -1.34 1.67 -1.96
C ILE A 18 -1.37 3.17 -2.26
N PHE A 19 -0.47 3.66 -3.09
CA PHE A 19 -0.42 5.07 -3.48
C PHE A 19 -1.69 5.51 -4.23
N ARG A 20 -2.29 4.61 -5.03
CA ARG A 20 -3.52 4.89 -5.80
C ARG A 20 -4.82 4.74 -5.00
N VAL A 21 -4.80 4.15 -3.82
CA VAL A 21 -6.03 3.93 -3.02
C VAL A 21 -6.66 5.26 -2.62
N ILE A 22 -5.89 6.17 -2.01
CA ILE A 22 -6.41 7.43 -1.45
C ILE A 22 -7.03 8.33 -2.52
N PRO A 23 -6.37 8.62 -3.66
CA PRO A 23 -6.95 9.46 -4.72
C PRO A 23 -8.22 8.87 -5.35
N ASN A 24 -8.32 7.53 -5.41
CA ASN A 24 -9.44 6.84 -6.01
C ASN A 24 -10.56 6.48 -5.02
N PHE A 25 -10.40 6.81 -3.74
CA PHE A 25 -11.43 6.55 -2.74
C PHE A 25 -12.61 7.52 -2.91
N PRO A 26 -13.87 7.03 -3.03
CA PRO A 26 -15.01 7.87 -3.30
C PRO A 26 -15.24 8.95 -2.24
N LYS A 27 -15.28 10.22 -2.66
CA LYS A 27 -15.40 11.36 -1.74
C LYS A 27 -16.68 11.30 -0.90
N TRP A 28 -17.79 10.81 -1.46
CA TRP A 28 -19.06 10.66 -0.75
C TRP A 28 -18.99 9.64 0.39
N ILE A 29 -18.19 8.58 0.26
CA ILE A 29 -17.95 7.61 1.35
C ILE A 29 -17.18 8.30 2.49
N ARG A 30 -16.19 9.13 2.17
CA ARG A 30 -15.43 9.89 3.18
C ARG A 30 -16.32 10.83 3.98
N LEU A 31 -17.35 11.38 3.33
CA LEU A 31 -18.33 12.24 3.99
C LEU A 31 -19.20 11.46 4.99
N ILE A 32 -19.60 10.22 4.66
CA ILE A 32 -20.42 9.36 5.53
C ILE A 32 -19.58 8.75 6.65
N PHE A 33 -18.30 8.43 6.39
CA PHE A 33 -17.39 7.81 7.35
C PHE A 33 -16.19 8.72 7.67
N PRO A 34 -16.35 9.72 8.54
CA PRO A 34 -15.29 10.70 8.83
C PRO A 34 -14.03 10.09 9.47
N ARG A 35 -14.13 8.88 10.05
CA ARG A 35 -12.95 8.16 10.57
C ARG A 35 -11.99 7.75 9.46
N SER A 36 -12.50 7.38 8.28
CA SER A 36 -11.64 7.04 7.12
C SER A 36 -10.83 8.25 6.67
N ASP A 37 -11.40 9.43 6.74
CA ASP A 37 -10.72 10.68 6.38
C ASP A 37 -9.52 10.97 7.28
N LYS A 38 -9.66 10.73 8.60
CA LYS A 38 -8.55 10.88 9.55
C LYS A 38 -7.40 9.92 9.25
N VAL A 39 -7.69 8.66 8.91
CA VAL A 39 -6.68 7.67 8.53
C VAL A 39 -5.98 8.07 7.22
N PHE A 40 -6.73 8.49 6.21
CA PHE A 40 -6.14 8.94 4.95
C PHE A 40 -5.27 10.18 5.13
N ASN A 41 -5.71 11.15 5.93
CA ASN A 41 -4.93 12.34 6.24
C ASN A 41 -3.66 12.02 7.02
N MET A 42 -3.71 11.05 7.93
CA MET A 42 -2.53 10.55 8.63
C MET A 42 -1.53 9.93 7.64
N ILE A 43 -1.95 9.00 6.79
CA ILE A 43 -1.10 8.38 5.78
C ILE A 43 -0.50 9.44 4.84
N GLN A 44 -1.33 10.37 4.37
CA GLN A 44 -0.89 11.45 3.49
C GLN A 44 0.21 12.29 4.12
N LYS A 45 0.03 12.70 5.39
CA LYS A 45 0.99 13.56 6.08
C LYS A 45 2.26 12.82 6.51
N THR A 46 2.13 11.59 7.01
CA THR A 46 3.28 10.87 7.57
C THR A 46 4.11 10.16 6.50
N ILE A 47 3.47 9.56 5.51
CA ILE A 47 4.16 8.79 4.48
C ILE A 47 4.44 9.67 3.27
N TRP A 48 3.39 10.10 2.55
CA TRP A 48 3.60 10.74 1.26
C TRP A 48 4.25 12.12 1.36
N GLN A 49 3.81 12.96 2.31
CA GLN A 49 4.38 14.29 2.53
C GLN A 49 5.59 14.26 3.47
N GLY A 50 5.55 13.43 4.50
CA GLY A 50 6.64 13.34 5.47
C GLY A 50 7.86 12.64 4.92
N GLU A 51 7.74 11.35 4.62
CA GLU A 51 8.89 10.52 4.22
C GLU A 51 9.34 10.80 2.78
N PHE A 52 8.40 10.98 1.85
CA PHE A 52 8.69 11.22 0.43
C PHE A 52 8.62 12.69 0.01
N SER A 53 8.40 13.63 0.95
CA SER A 53 8.29 15.07 0.68
C SER A 53 7.27 15.42 -0.41
N GLY A 54 6.24 14.60 -0.59
CA GLY A 54 5.22 14.74 -1.63
C GLY A 54 5.68 14.33 -3.04
N GLN A 55 6.88 13.79 -3.20
CA GLN A 55 7.49 13.49 -4.50
C GLN A 55 7.57 11.98 -4.80
N PHE A 56 6.65 11.19 -4.23
CA PHE A 56 6.65 9.73 -4.45
C PHE A 56 6.48 9.33 -5.92
N GLU A 57 5.91 10.18 -6.76
CA GLU A 57 5.77 9.93 -8.21
C GLU A 57 7.11 9.97 -8.96
N ASP A 58 8.12 10.62 -8.40
CA ASP A 58 9.49 10.53 -8.87
C ASP A 58 10.08 9.18 -8.41
N LYS A 59 10.20 8.26 -9.38
CA LYS A 59 10.66 6.90 -9.13
C LYS A 59 12.07 6.85 -8.55
N GLU A 60 12.97 7.66 -9.07
CA GLU A 60 14.37 7.66 -8.66
C GLU A 60 14.51 8.14 -7.22
N LEU A 61 13.82 9.24 -6.90
CA LEU A 61 13.77 9.76 -5.54
C LEU A 61 13.12 8.78 -4.55
N ALA A 62 12.00 8.17 -4.93
CA ALA A 62 11.31 7.20 -4.07
C ALA A 62 12.19 5.97 -3.79
N ILE A 63 12.92 5.47 -4.79
CA ILE A 63 13.87 4.36 -4.63
C ILE A 63 15.04 4.78 -3.76
N GLN A 64 15.55 6.01 -3.91
CA GLN A 64 16.63 6.52 -3.06
C GLN A 64 16.17 6.56 -1.60
N VAL A 65 15.01 7.14 -1.29
CA VAL A 65 14.46 7.19 0.08
C VAL A 65 14.29 5.78 0.66
N TYR A 66 13.81 4.83 -0.14
CA TYR A 66 13.68 3.43 0.26
C TYR A 66 15.03 2.79 0.63
N ASN A 67 16.06 3.00 -0.20
CA ASN A 67 17.41 2.47 0.03
C ASN A 67 18.08 3.14 1.24
N ASP A 68 17.98 4.46 1.37
CA ASP A 68 18.54 5.22 2.49
C ASP A 68 17.94 4.78 3.83
N ARG A 69 16.65 4.43 3.85
CA ARG A 69 16.00 3.87 5.02
C ARG A 69 16.56 2.50 5.39
N ILE A 70 16.78 1.62 4.42
CA ILE A 70 17.40 0.30 4.65
C ILE A 70 18.80 0.47 5.24
N GLU A 71 19.62 1.34 4.64
CA GLU A 71 20.97 1.60 5.11
C GLU A 71 21.00 2.25 6.52
N THR A 72 20.05 3.12 6.82
CA THR A 72 19.88 3.70 8.16
C THR A 72 19.58 2.63 9.19
N ILE A 73 18.67 1.70 8.89
CA ILE A 73 18.32 0.60 9.81
C ILE A 73 19.52 -0.32 10.01
N LYS A 74 20.29 -0.65 8.97
CA LYS A 74 21.52 -1.44 9.07
C LYS A 74 22.58 -0.80 9.97
N LYS A 75 22.66 0.53 9.98
CA LYS A 75 23.59 1.26 10.85
C LYS A 75 23.16 1.29 12.33
N ILE A 76 21.85 1.28 12.58
CA ILE A 76 21.29 1.35 13.94
C ILE A 76 21.34 0.00 14.64
N PHE A 77 21.09 -1.09 13.93
CA PHE A 77 20.99 -2.42 14.51
C PHE A 77 22.22 -3.26 14.14
N PRO A 78 22.86 -3.91 15.13
CA PRO A 78 23.97 -4.82 14.88
C PRO A 78 23.47 -6.07 14.13
N PRO A 79 24.32 -6.73 13.32
CA PRO A 79 23.96 -7.87 12.48
C PRO A 79 23.27 -9.01 13.24
N GLU A 80 23.65 -9.26 14.48
CA GLU A 80 23.12 -10.34 15.34
C GLU A 80 21.66 -10.06 15.75
N ARG A 81 21.18 -8.82 15.61
CA ARG A 81 19.81 -8.40 15.96
C ARG A 81 18.98 -7.99 14.75
N LEU A 82 19.53 -8.11 13.54
CA LEU A 82 18.89 -7.67 12.31
C LEU A 82 18.95 -8.74 11.23
N LEU A 83 17.86 -9.46 11.03
CA LEU A 83 17.67 -10.25 9.82
C LEU A 83 17.12 -9.36 8.71
N ILE A 84 17.83 -9.32 7.57
CA ILE A 84 17.32 -8.77 6.31
C ILE A 84 16.72 -9.92 5.53
N HIS A 85 15.43 -9.85 5.25
CA HIS A 85 14.66 -10.97 4.69
C HIS A 85 13.79 -10.53 3.52
N SER A 86 13.88 -11.26 2.42
CA SER A 86 12.95 -11.15 1.29
C SER A 86 11.95 -12.30 1.32
N SER A 87 10.73 -12.07 0.87
CA SER A 87 9.76 -13.17 0.73
C SER A 87 10.23 -14.29 -0.22
N LYS A 88 11.24 -14.04 -1.06
CA LYS A 88 11.84 -15.05 -1.93
C LYS A 88 12.76 -16.02 -1.19
N ASP A 89 13.24 -15.63 -0.02
CA ASP A 89 14.20 -16.42 0.76
C ASP A 89 13.50 -17.58 1.51
N GLY A 90 12.18 -17.56 1.60
CA GLY A 90 11.40 -18.63 2.21
C GLY A 90 11.48 -18.66 3.75
N TRP A 91 11.24 -19.85 4.33
CA TRP A 91 11.23 -20.05 5.77
C TRP A 91 12.62 -20.17 6.41
N GLU A 92 13.59 -20.74 5.70
CA GLU A 92 14.86 -21.16 6.26
C GLU A 92 15.61 -20.04 7.00
N PRO A 93 15.95 -18.88 6.38
CA PRO A 93 16.68 -17.83 7.08
C PRO A 93 15.87 -17.21 8.24
N LEU A 94 14.54 -17.18 8.10
CA LEU A 94 13.65 -16.66 9.12
C LEU A 94 13.61 -17.55 10.35
N CYS A 95 13.49 -18.87 10.14
CA CYS A 95 13.44 -19.85 11.22
C CYS A 95 14.79 -20.01 11.92
N GLU A 96 15.88 -19.96 11.18
CA GLU A 96 17.24 -19.96 11.72
C GLU A 96 17.47 -18.74 12.65
N PHE A 97 17.10 -17.55 12.17
CA PHE A 97 17.25 -16.31 12.97
C PHE A 97 16.38 -16.30 14.25
N LEU A 98 15.22 -16.94 14.21
CA LEU A 98 14.27 -17.00 15.32
C LEU A 98 14.46 -18.23 16.22
N ASP A 99 15.42 -19.09 15.95
CA ASP A 99 15.62 -20.38 16.61
C ASP A 99 14.30 -21.19 16.67
N ALA A 100 13.62 -21.29 15.52
CA ALA A 100 12.31 -21.93 15.38
C ALA A 100 12.33 -23.06 14.35
N GLY A 101 11.44 -24.05 14.54
CA GLY A 101 11.28 -25.12 13.54
C GLY A 101 10.72 -24.61 12.22
N ILE A 102 11.20 -25.16 11.10
CA ILE A 102 10.69 -24.84 9.77
C ILE A 102 9.28 -25.45 9.60
N PRO A 103 8.24 -24.63 9.27
CA PRO A 103 6.91 -25.16 9.02
C PRO A 103 6.85 -26.08 7.80
N GLU A 104 6.02 -27.12 7.86
CA GLU A 104 5.78 -28.02 6.72
C GLU A 104 4.98 -27.35 5.58
N THR A 105 4.36 -26.20 5.86
CA THR A 105 3.56 -25.45 4.87
C THR A 105 4.45 -24.56 4.01
N PRO A 106 4.12 -24.38 2.72
CA PRO A 106 4.83 -23.44 1.85
C PRO A 106 4.85 -22.01 2.43
N TYR A 107 5.91 -21.26 2.11
CA TYR A 107 5.99 -19.85 2.50
C TYR A 107 4.80 -19.06 1.92
N PRO A 108 4.04 -18.28 2.73
CA PRO A 108 2.81 -17.66 2.28
C PRO A 108 3.05 -16.52 1.31
N TRP A 109 2.44 -16.57 0.13
CA TRP A 109 2.39 -15.50 -0.86
C TRP A 109 1.05 -14.74 -0.75
N LEU A 110 0.84 -14.02 0.36
CA LEU A 110 -0.48 -13.43 0.66
C LEU A 110 -0.72 -12.04 0.03
N ASN A 111 0.32 -11.35 -0.42
CA ASN A 111 0.21 -9.98 -0.94
C ASN A 111 0.05 -9.95 -2.46
N ASP A 112 -1.05 -10.52 -2.94
CA ASP A 112 -1.45 -10.39 -4.34
C ASP A 112 -1.96 -8.97 -4.62
N SER A 113 -1.18 -8.20 -5.37
CA SER A 113 -1.55 -6.85 -5.81
C SER A 113 -2.83 -6.83 -6.66
N SER A 114 -3.28 -7.97 -7.19
CA SER A 114 -4.48 -8.09 -8.02
C SER A 114 -5.74 -7.71 -7.24
N LYS A 115 -5.83 -8.08 -5.96
CA LYS A 115 -6.97 -7.73 -5.09
C LYS A 115 -7.07 -6.22 -4.87
N ILE A 116 -5.94 -5.55 -4.62
CA ILE A 116 -5.91 -4.09 -4.43
C ILE A 116 -6.23 -3.38 -5.74
N LYS A 117 -5.68 -3.83 -6.86
CA LYS A 117 -5.98 -3.27 -8.19
C LYS A 117 -7.47 -3.39 -8.53
N ARG A 118 -8.09 -4.54 -8.26
CA ARG A 118 -9.55 -4.73 -8.41
C ARG A 118 -10.34 -3.79 -7.52
N ALA A 119 -9.95 -3.64 -6.25
CA ALA A 119 -10.59 -2.70 -5.33
C ALA A 119 -10.52 -1.25 -5.85
N ILE A 120 -9.39 -0.81 -6.41
CA ILE A 120 -9.24 0.52 -7.01
C ILE A 120 -10.20 0.70 -8.19
N ILE A 121 -10.37 -0.31 -9.06
CA ILE A 121 -11.32 -0.26 -10.17
C ILE A 121 -12.75 -0.11 -9.64
N VAL A 122 -13.12 -0.90 -8.65
CA VAL A 122 -14.45 -0.80 -8.00
C VAL A 122 -14.66 0.59 -7.38
N MET A 123 -13.64 1.14 -6.70
CA MET A 123 -13.71 2.49 -6.12
C MET A 123 -13.93 3.56 -7.21
N LYS A 124 -13.26 3.45 -8.35
CA LYS A 124 -13.46 4.36 -9.50
C LYS A 124 -14.90 4.30 -10.04
N ILE A 125 -15.47 3.11 -10.14
CA ILE A 125 -16.87 2.94 -10.58
C ILE A 125 -17.82 3.53 -9.53
N MET A 126 -17.62 3.21 -8.26
CA MET A 126 -18.43 3.71 -7.15
C MET A 126 -18.42 5.24 -7.02
N GLN A 127 -17.37 5.90 -7.49
CA GLN A 127 -17.26 7.36 -7.47
C GLN A 127 -18.42 8.04 -8.23
N TRP A 128 -18.94 7.39 -9.28
CA TRP A 128 -20.03 7.91 -10.12
C TRP A 128 -21.43 7.52 -9.63
N LEU A 129 -21.54 6.63 -8.64
CA LEU A 129 -22.83 6.10 -8.16
C LEU A 129 -23.84 7.18 -7.74
N PRO A 130 -23.48 8.23 -6.97
CA PRO A 130 -24.44 9.25 -6.60
C PRO A 130 -24.99 10.03 -7.80
N MET A 131 -24.12 10.29 -8.79
CA MET A 131 -24.49 10.99 -10.01
C MET A 131 -25.45 10.16 -10.86
N THR A 132 -25.19 8.86 -11.01
CA THR A 132 -26.09 7.97 -11.78
C THR A 132 -27.46 7.84 -11.12
N ILE A 133 -27.52 7.72 -9.79
CA ILE A 133 -28.79 7.69 -9.05
C ILE A 133 -29.56 8.99 -9.26
N LEU A 134 -28.89 10.15 -9.16
CA LEU A 134 -29.51 11.46 -9.38
C LEU A 134 -30.11 11.57 -10.80
N VAL A 135 -29.35 11.22 -11.82
CA VAL A 135 -29.79 11.27 -13.22
C VAL A 135 -31.00 10.35 -13.45
N LEU A 136 -30.96 9.12 -12.94
CA LEU A 136 -32.07 8.19 -13.06
C LEU A 136 -33.34 8.71 -12.34
N SER A 137 -33.19 9.33 -11.18
CA SER A 137 -34.30 9.93 -10.44
C SER A 137 -34.95 11.09 -11.23
N ILE A 138 -34.15 11.95 -11.85
CA ILE A 138 -34.65 13.06 -12.69
C ILE A 138 -35.41 12.53 -13.90
N ILE A 139 -34.84 11.52 -14.59
CA ILE A 139 -35.52 10.89 -15.74
C ILE A 139 -36.86 10.29 -15.32
N ALA A 140 -36.90 9.58 -14.20
CA ALA A 140 -38.14 8.97 -13.69
C ALA A 140 -39.22 10.04 -13.34
N ILE A 141 -38.82 11.25 -12.94
CA ILE A 141 -39.74 12.36 -12.67
C ILE A 141 -40.26 12.96 -14.00
N LEU A 142 -39.40 13.10 -15.00
CA LEU A 142 -39.75 13.73 -16.28
C LEU A 142 -40.62 12.85 -17.20
N VAL A 143 -40.56 11.54 -17.02
CA VAL A 143 -41.33 10.55 -17.80
C VAL A 143 -42.72 10.28 -17.19
N LYS A 144 -42.98 10.83 -15.99
CA LYS A 144 -44.25 10.70 -15.27
C LYS A 144 -45.16 11.90 -15.51
#